data_cbdabd953e54c9ce9d89e699d782c8bd
#
_entry.id   cbdabd953e54c9ce9d89e699d782c8bd
#
_cell.length_a   1.000
_cell.length_b   1.000
_cell.length_c   1.000
_cell.angle_alpha   90.00
_cell.angle_beta   90.00
_cell.angle_gamma   90.00
#
_symmetry.space_group_name_H-M   'P 1'
#
loop_
_entity.id
_entity.type
_entity.pdbx_description
1 polymer ?
#
loop_
_entity_poly.entity_id
_entity_poly.type
_entity_poly.pdbx_seq_one_letter_code
_entity_poly.pdbx_strand_id
1 'polypeptide(L)'
;MRGMMGGLAGGFLGSMLFGGMGGMGSGGLGDGGGFGMLDIILLGGLAYLGYRFFVKRRQEQAAWSPQGAGTTPGPYAAPAAAADTAGEDRTRGLEYIRRMDPAFGEKAFGETASDAFFRLQGGWTRRDLSPVSGLLTDEMRATLQADADALKAKGRINRLENISVRNVEITEAWQESGQDYVTVLFQANLLDYTTDEAGKVLSGSDTVPVKFEEFWTFTRPVGPGAWRLSAIQQPG
;
A
#
# COMPACT_ATOMS: atom_id res chain seq x y z
N MET A 1 36.71 -19.61 -10.23
CA MET A 1 36.30 -18.21 -10.07
C MET A 1 34.84 -18.11 -10.36
N ARG A 2 33.99 -18.20 -9.36
CA ARG A 2 32.51 -18.14 -9.50
C ARG A 2 31.96 -17.56 -8.23
N GLY A 3 31.24 -16.44 -8.37
CA GLY A 3 30.03 -16.21 -7.68
C GLY A 3 30.12 -15.40 -6.41
N MET A 4 30.04 -14.08 -6.53
CA MET A 4 29.59 -13.19 -5.46
C MET A 4 28.68 -12.15 -6.10
N MET A 5 27.41 -12.47 -6.22
CA MET A 5 26.35 -11.51 -6.54
C MET A 5 25.04 -12.05 -5.99
N GLY A 6 24.78 -11.74 -4.73
CA GLY A 6 23.56 -12.16 -4.06
C GLY A 6 23.55 -11.72 -2.61
N GLY A 7 23.49 -10.42 -2.31
CA GLY A 7 23.48 -10.02 -0.91
C GLY A 7 23.30 -8.53 -0.61
N LEU A 8 22.81 -7.71 -1.53
CA LEU A 8 22.67 -6.27 -1.27
C LEU A 8 21.25 -5.69 -1.38
N ALA A 9 20.25 -6.49 -1.66
CA ALA A 9 18.87 -5.97 -1.79
C ALA A 9 18.07 -5.91 -0.48
N GLY A 10 18.53 -6.58 0.59
CA GLY A 10 17.80 -6.65 1.86
C GLY A 10 18.20 -5.62 2.93
N GLY A 11 19.33 -4.92 2.74
CA GLY A 11 19.87 -4.03 3.78
C GLY A 11 19.56 -2.54 3.61
N PHE A 12 19.10 -2.12 2.45
CA PHE A 12 18.97 -0.68 2.15
C PHE A 12 17.64 -0.06 2.61
N LEU A 13 16.56 -0.82 2.61
CA LEU A 13 15.24 -0.30 2.98
C LEU A 13 15.03 -0.19 4.50
N GLY A 14 15.69 -1.06 5.29
CA GLY A 14 15.63 -1.00 6.75
C GLY A 14 16.36 0.19 7.38
N SER A 15 17.36 0.75 6.69
CA SER A 15 18.15 1.88 7.23
C SER A 15 17.52 3.25 6.97
N MET A 16 16.64 3.40 5.99
CA MET A 16 15.94 4.67 5.71
C MET A 16 14.77 4.94 6.66
N LEU A 17 14.15 3.90 7.21
CA LEU A 17 13.04 4.04 8.16
C LEU A 17 13.49 4.31 9.59
N PHE A 18 14.76 3.98 9.93
CA PHE A 18 15.32 4.16 11.30
C PHE A 18 16.54 5.09 11.36
N GLY A 19 16.96 5.68 10.25
CA GLY A 19 18.19 6.48 10.14
C GLY A 19 18.01 8.00 10.21
N GLY A 20 17.05 8.49 10.94
CA GLY A 20 16.84 9.91 11.21
C GLY A 20 17.21 10.32 12.63
N MET A 21 18.48 10.66 12.85
CA MET A 21 19.02 11.42 13.97
C MET A 21 19.63 10.64 15.16
N GLY A 22 20.94 10.56 15.15
CA GLY A 22 21.73 10.61 16.37
C GLY A 22 22.54 9.38 16.72
N GLY A 23 23.85 9.48 16.51
CA GLY A 23 24.83 8.94 17.45
C GLY A 23 25.38 7.55 17.17
N MET A 24 26.62 7.55 16.73
CA MET A 24 27.62 6.50 16.79
C MET A 24 27.54 5.67 18.08
N GLY A 25 27.34 4.36 17.95
CA GLY A 25 27.40 3.42 19.07
C GLY A 25 27.30 1.97 18.59
N SER A 26 28.43 1.30 18.63
CA SER A 26 28.67 -0.11 18.38
C SER A 26 27.77 -1.04 19.20
N GLY A 27 27.26 -2.11 18.58
CA GLY A 27 27.11 -3.42 19.24
C GLY A 27 25.73 -3.75 19.80
N GLY A 28 25.20 -4.86 19.37
CA GLY A 28 24.18 -5.60 20.09
C GLY A 28 22.94 -5.93 19.29
N LEU A 29 22.85 -7.17 18.82
CA LEU A 29 21.59 -7.84 18.51
C LEU A 29 20.76 -7.91 19.78
N GLY A 30 19.80 -6.99 19.95
CA GLY A 30 18.92 -6.89 21.11
C GLY A 30 17.53 -6.45 20.68
N ASP A 31 16.63 -7.41 20.62
CA ASP A 31 15.18 -7.36 20.84
C ASP A 31 14.64 -5.96 21.23
N GLY A 32 13.82 -5.34 20.37
CA GLY A 32 13.14 -4.10 20.72
C GLY A 32 12.49 -3.31 19.57
N GLY A 33 12.48 -3.79 18.33
CA GLY A 33 11.74 -3.15 17.24
C GLY A 33 10.25 -3.37 17.39
N GLY A 34 9.52 -2.36 17.84
CA GLY A 34 8.05 -2.39 17.81
C GLY A 34 7.57 -2.33 16.38
N PHE A 35 6.88 -3.37 15.94
CA PHE A 35 6.20 -3.39 14.65
C PHE A 35 5.02 -2.42 14.72
N GLY A 36 5.11 -1.29 14.01
CA GLY A 36 3.98 -0.42 13.75
C GLY A 36 3.10 -0.98 12.62
N MET A 37 1.93 -0.39 12.40
CA MET A 37 1.07 -0.74 11.25
C MET A 37 1.86 -0.65 9.93
N LEU A 38 2.83 0.25 9.86
CA LEU A 38 3.72 0.47 8.71
C LEU A 38 4.63 -0.74 8.43
N ASP A 39 5.18 -1.40 9.45
CA ASP A 39 6.06 -2.58 9.26
C ASP A 39 5.30 -3.81 8.75
N ILE A 40 4.04 -3.90 9.09
CA ILE A 40 3.15 -5.01 8.77
C ILE A 40 2.69 -4.91 7.32
N ILE A 41 2.36 -3.71 6.87
CA ILE A 41 1.94 -3.40 5.50
C ILE A 41 3.09 -3.63 4.51
N LEU A 42 4.33 -3.40 4.93
CA LEU A 42 5.53 -3.55 4.09
C LEU A 42 5.74 -5.01 3.63
N LEU A 43 5.43 -5.99 4.47
CA LEU A 43 5.56 -7.42 4.13
C LEU A 43 4.48 -7.91 3.15
N GLY A 44 3.22 -7.42 3.31
CA GLY A 44 2.12 -7.75 2.40
C GLY A 44 2.26 -7.05 1.03
N GLY A 45 2.71 -5.80 1.02
CA GLY A 45 2.93 -5.00 -0.19
C GLY A 45 4.04 -5.54 -1.07
N LEU A 46 5.13 -6.05 -0.50
CA LEU A 46 6.23 -6.68 -1.26
C LEU A 46 5.78 -7.96 -1.98
N ALA A 47 4.92 -8.76 -1.37
CA ALA A 47 4.38 -9.98 -2.01
C ALA A 47 3.47 -9.63 -3.19
N TYR A 48 2.65 -8.56 -3.07
CA TYR A 48 1.77 -8.10 -4.15
C TYR A 48 2.53 -7.41 -5.29
N LEU A 49 3.53 -6.58 -4.99
CA LEU A 49 4.41 -5.98 -6.01
C LEU A 49 5.21 -7.05 -6.76
N GLY A 50 5.70 -8.07 -6.07
CA GLY A 50 6.34 -9.23 -6.68
C GLY A 50 5.39 -9.97 -7.62
N TYR A 51 4.15 -10.20 -7.20
CA TYR A 51 3.12 -10.84 -8.02
C TYR A 51 2.77 -9.97 -9.25
N ARG A 52 2.53 -8.67 -9.09
CA ARG A 52 2.21 -7.74 -10.18
C ARG A 52 3.37 -7.59 -11.16
N PHE A 53 4.61 -7.50 -10.67
CA PHE A 53 5.81 -7.43 -11.50
C PHE A 53 6.03 -8.73 -12.30
N PHE A 54 5.72 -9.88 -11.70
CA PHE A 54 5.84 -11.19 -12.36
C PHE A 54 4.73 -11.41 -13.40
N VAL A 55 3.51 -10.97 -13.13
CA VAL A 55 2.39 -11.00 -14.09
C VAL A 55 2.63 -10.05 -15.27
N LYS A 56 3.11 -8.82 -15.01
CA LYS A 56 3.43 -7.85 -16.06
C LYS A 56 4.55 -8.33 -16.97
N ARG A 57 5.60 -8.96 -16.44
CA ARG A 57 6.67 -9.58 -17.24
C ARG A 57 6.18 -10.74 -18.12
N ARG A 58 5.18 -11.50 -17.70
CA ARG A 58 4.61 -12.57 -18.52
C ARG A 58 3.82 -12.02 -19.72
N GLN A 59 3.17 -10.86 -19.59
CA GLN A 59 2.45 -10.23 -20.70
C GLN A 59 3.40 -9.59 -21.71
N GLU A 60 4.50 -9.02 -21.28
CA GLU A 60 5.51 -8.44 -22.19
C GLU A 60 6.29 -9.49 -22.97
N GLN A 61 6.46 -10.71 -22.44
CA GLN A 61 7.10 -11.82 -23.16
C GLN A 61 6.22 -12.48 -24.23
N ALA A 62 4.89 -12.30 -24.17
CA ALA A 62 3.95 -12.81 -25.16
C ALA A 62 3.81 -11.93 -26.41
N ALA A 63 4.36 -10.71 -26.39
CA ALA A 63 4.21 -9.73 -27.48
C ALA A 63 5.43 -9.63 -28.41
N TRP A 64 6.48 -10.42 -28.21
CA TRP A 64 7.66 -10.36 -29.10
C TRP A 64 7.64 -11.46 -30.14
N SER A 65 7.05 -11.13 -31.31
CA SER A 65 7.34 -11.81 -32.60
C SER A 65 8.38 -11.01 -33.33
N PRO A 66 9.49 -11.60 -33.77
CA PRO A 66 10.51 -10.88 -34.50
C PRO A 66 10.12 -10.79 -35.99
N GLN A 67 9.81 -9.60 -36.49
CA GLN A 67 9.75 -9.37 -37.93
C GLN A 67 10.32 -8.00 -38.28
N GLY A 68 11.45 -8.02 -39.03
CA GLY A 68 11.85 -6.93 -39.92
C GLY A 68 13.02 -6.08 -39.47
N ALA A 69 14.16 -6.37 -40.12
CA ALA A 69 15.38 -5.58 -40.08
C ALA A 69 15.22 -4.16 -40.63
N GLY A 70 16.00 -3.22 -40.07
CA GLY A 70 16.46 -1.99 -40.73
C GLY A 70 15.96 -0.70 -40.13
N THR A 71 16.83 -0.01 -39.42
CA THR A 71 17.33 1.33 -39.63
C THR A 71 17.94 1.94 -38.38
N THR A 72 19.12 2.46 -38.55
CA THR A 72 20.03 3.33 -37.79
C THR A 72 19.55 4.06 -36.52
N PRO A 73 20.46 4.18 -35.50
CA PRO A 73 20.16 4.88 -34.22
C PRO A 73 20.26 6.39 -34.40
N GLY A 74 19.20 7.10 -34.01
CA GLY A 74 19.17 8.54 -33.78
C GLY A 74 19.31 8.86 -32.30
N PRO A 75 19.77 10.05 -31.90
CA PRO A 75 20.23 10.34 -30.55
C PRO A 75 19.10 10.56 -29.56
N TYR A 76 19.24 9.96 -28.38
CA TYR A 76 18.62 10.24 -27.08
C TYR A 76 17.32 11.06 -27.06
N ALA A 77 16.19 10.37 -26.98
CA ALA A 77 14.94 10.92 -26.47
C ALA A 77 14.80 10.52 -24.98
N ALA A 78 14.65 11.53 -24.13
CA ALA A 78 14.46 11.38 -22.70
C ALA A 78 13.17 10.62 -22.36
N PRO A 79 13.03 9.98 -21.18
CA PRO A 79 11.89 9.17 -20.81
C PRO A 79 10.69 10.04 -20.37
N ALA A 80 10.03 10.71 -21.31
CA ALA A 80 8.79 11.43 -21.08
C ALA A 80 7.53 10.54 -21.24
N ALA A 81 7.67 9.30 -21.73
CA ALA A 81 6.53 8.47 -22.12
C ALA A 81 5.86 7.68 -20.98
N ALA A 82 6.49 7.57 -19.80
CA ALA A 82 5.94 6.72 -18.73
C ALA A 82 4.82 7.39 -17.89
N ALA A 83 4.82 8.71 -17.80
CA ALA A 83 3.82 9.46 -17.02
C ALA A 83 2.47 9.57 -17.76
N ASP A 84 2.51 9.72 -19.08
CA ASP A 84 1.28 9.84 -19.90
C ASP A 84 0.51 8.51 -19.96
N THR A 85 1.21 7.38 -20.03
CA THR A 85 0.57 6.06 -20.08
C THR A 85 -0.20 5.70 -18.79
N ALA A 86 0.30 6.08 -17.63
CA ALA A 86 -0.38 5.79 -16.35
C ALA A 86 -1.71 6.57 -16.22
N GLY A 87 -1.74 7.83 -16.65
CA GLY A 87 -2.96 8.64 -16.68
C GLY A 87 -4.01 8.11 -17.68
N GLU A 88 -3.56 7.66 -18.85
CA GLU A 88 -4.42 7.06 -19.86
C GLU A 88 -5.00 5.72 -19.38
N ASP A 89 -4.18 4.88 -18.74
CA ASP A 89 -4.59 3.58 -18.21
C ASP A 89 -5.63 3.75 -17.07
N ARG A 90 -5.42 4.71 -16.17
CA ARG A 90 -6.40 5.09 -15.15
C ARG A 90 -7.72 5.52 -15.77
N THR A 91 -7.68 6.44 -16.73
CA THR A 91 -8.87 6.97 -17.41
C THR A 91 -9.66 5.86 -18.09
N ARG A 92 -8.96 4.99 -18.81
CA ARG A 92 -9.57 3.83 -19.48
C ARG A 92 -10.21 2.86 -18.48
N GLY A 93 -9.52 2.58 -17.37
CA GLY A 93 -10.05 1.72 -16.29
C GLY A 93 -11.33 2.28 -15.68
N LEU A 94 -11.35 3.59 -15.38
CA LEU A 94 -12.55 4.28 -14.88
C LEU A 94 -13.70 4.26 -15.89
N GLU A 95 -13.42 4.38 -17.19
CA GLU A 95 -14.44 4.25 -18.22
C GLU A 95 -15.05 2.85 -18.27
N TYR A 96 -14.25 1.78 -18.12
CA TYR A 96 -14.77 0.41 -18.06
C TYR A 96 -15.67 0.20 -16.85
N ILE A 97 -15.28 0.69 -15.68
CA ILE A 97 -16.09 0.63 -14.47
C ILE A 97 -17.44 1.35 -14.69
N ARG A 98 -17.42 2.57 -15.24
CA ARG A 98 -18.64 3.36 -15.51
C ARG A 98 -19.58 2.71 -16.54
N ARG A 99 -19.05 1.97 -17.51
CA ARG A 99 -19.87 1.23 -18.47
C ARG A 99 -20.68 0.14 -17.80
N MET A 100 -20.12 -0.50 -16.78
CA MET A 100 -20.77 -1.58 -16.04
C MET A 100 -21.57 -1.08 -14.83
N ASP A 101 -21.22 0.11 -14.32
CA ASP A 101 -21.92 0.81 -13.24
C ASP A 101 -21.99 2.31 -13.55
N PRO A 102 -23.05 2.78 -14.24
CA PRO A 102 -23.21 4.19 -14.57
C PRO A 102 -23.34 5.13 -13.36
N ALA A 103 -23.64 4.59 -12.17
CA ALA A 103 -23.70 5.36 -10.92
C ALA A 103 -22.34 5.56 -10.28
N PHE A 104 -21.28 4.90 -10.77
CA PHE A 104 -19.93 5.07 -10.25
C PHE A 104 -19.41 6.50 -10.49
N GLY A 105 -19.06 7.19 -9.40
CA GLY A 105 -18.46 8.52 -9.41
C GLY A 105 -17.19 8.58 -8.59
N GLU A 106 -16.13 9.18 -9.13
CA GLU A 106 -14.82 9.27 -8.45
C GLU A 106 -14.91 9.98 -7.10
N LYS A 107 -15.69 11.06 -7.00
CA LYS A 107 -15.91 11.77 -5.74
C LYS A 107 -16.59 10.90 -4.69
N ALA A 108 -17.69 10.25 -5.05
CA ALA A 108 -18.43 9.36 -4.14
C ALA A 108 -17.57 8.15 -3.72
N PHE A 109 -16.73 7.65 -4.63
CA PHE A 109 -15.78 6.60 -4.31
C PHE A 109 -14.71 7.08 -3.32
N GLY A 110 -14.15 8.28 -3.51
CA GLY A 110 -13.19 8.89 -2.56
C GLY A 110 -13.77 9.07 -1.15
N GLU A 111 -15.05 9.46 -1.05
CA GLU A 111 -15.78 9.53 0.22
C GLU A 111 -15.94 8.14 0.85
N THR A 112 -16.28 7.12 0.06
CA THR A 112 -16.37 5.72 0.51
C THR A 112 -15.02 5.19 0.99
N ALA A 113 -13.94 5.47 0.27
CA ALA A 113 -12.59 5.08 0.65
C ALA A 113 -12.16 5.77 1.96
N SER A 114 -12.50 7.05 2.13
CA SER A 114 -12.22 7.81 3.36
C SER A 114 -12.98 7.25 4.55
N ASP A 115 -14.27 6.91 4.39
CA ASP A 115 -15.05 6.26 5.46
C ASP A 115 -14.43 4.91 5.86
N ALA A 116 -14.05 4.10 4.87
CA ALA A 116 -13.37 2.82 5.11
C ALA A 116 -12.06 3.03 5.88
N PHE A 117 -11.27 4.04 5.52
CA PHE A 117 -10.01 4.38 6.19
C PHE A 117 -10.24 4.68 7.68
N PHE A 118 -11.14 5.60 8.02
CA PHE A 118 -11.39 5.95 9.43
C PHE A 118 -11.99 4.81 10.23
N ARG A 119 -12.89 4.03 9.64
CA ARG A 119 -13.48 2.87 10.31
C ARG A 119 -12.46 1.79 10.59
N LEU A 120 -11.54 1.55 9.63
CA LEU A 120 -10.47 0.58 9.81
C LEU A 120 -9.51 1.01 10.92
N GLN A 121 -9.13 2.30 11.00
CA GLN A 121 -8.29 2.82 12.09
C GLN A 121 -8.94 2.59 13.47
N GLY A 122 -10.26 2.75 13.57
CA GLY A 122 -10.98 2.45 14.79
C GLY A 122 -10.95 0.96 15.16
N GLY A 123 -11.04 0.05 14.20
CA GLY A 123 -10.90 -1.40 14.40
C GLY A 123 -9.47 -1.78 14.80
N TRP A 124 -8.50 -1.21 14.14
CA TRP A 124 -7.07 -1.41 14.39
C TRP A 124 -6.66 -1.04 15.82
N THR A 125 -7.00 0.16 16.27
CA THR A 125 -6.69 0.62 17.63
C THR A 125 -7.33 -0.28 18.70
N ARG A 126 -8.53 -0.82 18.45
CA ARG A 126 -9.16 -1.78 19.34
C ARG A 126 -8.60 -3.19 19.22
N ARG A 127 -7.77 -3.45 18.19
CA ARG A 127 -7.25 -4.77 17.83
C ARG A 127 -8.39 -5.79 17.62
N ASP A 128 -9.51 -5.30 17.04
CA ASP A 128 -10.70 -6.07 16.67
C ASP A 128 -11.27 -5.55 15.36
N LEU A 129 -11.10 -6.33 14.31
CA LEU A 129 -11.55 -5.99 12.96
C LEU A 129 -12.94 -6.57 12.63
N SER A 130 -13.57 -7.28 13.58
CA SER A 130 -14.89 -7.87 13.36
C SER A 130 -15.94 -6.85 12.94
N PRO A 131 -16.01 -5.62 13.52
CA PRO A 131 -17.01 -4.62 13.14
C PRO A 131 -16.80 -4.05 11.72
N VAL A 132 -15.61 -4.20 11.15
CA VAL A 132 -15.22 -3.68 9.83
C VAL A 132 -14.93 -4.78 8.81
N SER A 133 -15.22 -6.03 9.17
CA SER A 133 -14.97 -7.20 8.31
C SER A 133 -15.60 -7.09 6.92
N GLY A 134 -16.77 -6.48 6.80
CA GLY A 134 -17.46 -6.25 5.52
C GLY A 134 -16.75 -5.24 4.58
N LEU A 135 -15.79 -4.46 5.10
CA LEU A 135 -14.98 -3.53 4.31
C LEU A 135 -13.72 -4.18 3.72
N LEU A 136 -13.44 -5.42 4.07
CA LEU A 136 -12.20 -6.12 3.74
C LEU A 136 -12.49 -7.34 2.87
N THR A 137 -11.54 -7.69 1.99
CA THR A 137 -11.51 -9.05 1.43
C THR A 137 -11.14 -10.05 2.50
N ASP A 138 -11.39 -11.33 2.29
CA ASP A 138 -11.07 -12.36 3.27
C ASP A 138 -9.57 -12.44 3.55
N GLU A 139 -8.74 -12.28 2.51
CA GLU A 139 -7.27 -12.26 2.62
C GLU A 139 -6.80 -11.05 3.43
N MET A 140 -7.33 -9.85 3.12
CA MET A 140 -6.95 -8.63 3.81
C MET A 140 -7.37 -8.68 5.28
N ARG A 141 -8.58 -9.20 5.54
CA ARG A 141 -9.07 -9.41 6.90
C ARG A 141 -8.19 -10.36 7.69
N ALA A 142 -7.82 -11.52 7.10
CA ALA A 142 -6.97 -12.50 7.76
C ALA A 142 -5.60 -11.91 8.11
N THR A 143 -4.99 -11.16 7.19
CA THR A 143 -3.70 -10.51 7.39
C THR A 143 -3.78 -9.49 8.53
N LEU A 144 -4.67 -8.51 8.42
CA LEU A 144 -4.78 -7.44 9.42
C LEU A 144 -5.21 -7.97 10.80
N GLN A 145 -6.05 -9.02 10.86
CA GLN A 145 -6.44 -9.62 12.14
C GLN A 145 -5.26 -10.35 12.80
N ALA A 146 -4.46 -11.10 12.02
CA ALA A 146 -3.27 -11.75 12.54
C ALA A 146 -2.28 -10.74 13.15
N ASP A 147 -2.14 -9.59 12.52
CA ASP A 147 -1.27 -8.51 12.97
C ASP A 147 -1.83 -7.82 14.23
N ALA A 148 -3.12 -7.57 14.27
CA ALA A 148 -3.81 -7.05 15.45
C ALA A 148 -3.68 -8.01 16.64
N ASP A 149 -3.80 -9.32 16.40
CA ASP A 149 -3.62 -10.36 17.41
C ASP A 149 -2.17 -10.43 17.90
N ALA A 150 -1.19 -10.23 17.02
CA ALA A 150 0.22 -10.16 17.40
C ALA A 150 0.52 -8.94 18.29
N LEU A 151 -0.08 -7.78 18.00
CA LEU A 151 0.01 -6.61 18.89
C LEU A 151 -0.63 -6.90 20.25
N LYS A 152 -1.80 -7.52 20.26
CA LYS A 152 -2.52 -7.88 21.47
C LYS A 152 -1.72 -8.87 22.33
N ALA A 153 -1.12 -9.89 21.72
CA ALA A 153 -0.27 -10.85 22.41
C ALA A 153 0.97 -10.21 23.07
N LYS A 154 1.47 -9.10 22.50
CA LYS A 154 2.58 -8.31 23.06
C LYS A 154 2.14 -7.23 24.04
N GLY A 155 0.83 -7.09 24.34
CA GLY A 155 0.31 -6.02 25.15
C GLY A 155 0.53 -4.63 24.55
N ARG A 156 0.53 -4.52 23.21
CA ARG A 156 0.80 -3.27 22.50
C ARG A 156 -0.44 -2.75 21.78
N ILE A 157 -0.59 -1.43 21.72
CA ILE A 157 -1.65 -0.73 21.01
C ILE A 157 -0.97 0.27 20.09
N ASN A 158 -1.08 0.08 18.77
CA ASN A 158 -0.69 1.11 17.80
C ASN A 158 -1.85 2.08 17.61
N ARG A 159 -1.55 3.37 17.63
CA ARG A 159 -2.50 4.47 17.54
C ARG A 159 -2.13 5.40 16.40
N LEU A 160 -3.13 5.71 15.58
CA LEU A 160 -3.07 6.80 14.63
C LEU A 160 -4.09 7.85 15.08
N GLU A 161 -3.60 8.99 15.55
CA GLU A 161 -4.44 10.05 16.11
C GLU A 161 -4.21 11.39 15.43
N ASN A 162 -5.11 12.35 15.64
CA ASN A 162 -5.06 13.68 15.05
C ASN A 162 -4.88 13.65 13.52
N ILE A 163 -5.59 12.72 12.86
CA ILE A 163 -5.49 12.48 11.44
C ILE A 163 -6.03 13.68 10.66
N SER A 164 -5.15 14.36 9.92
CA SER A 164 -5.49 15.42 8.99
C SER A 164 -5.26 14.94 7.56
N VAL A 165 -6.29 14.43 6.93
CA VAL A 165 -6.25 13.99 5.53
C VAL A 165 -6.06 15.23 4.64
N ARG A 166 -5.03 15.19 3.78
CA ARG A 166 -4.65 16.26 2.86
C ARG A 166 -5.15 15.99 1.45
N ASN A 167 -5.06 14.74 1.03
CA ASN A 167 -5.43 14.32 -0.30
C ASN A 167 -5.97 12.88 -0.29
N VAL A 168 -6.96 12.64 -1.13
CA VAL A 168 -7.50 11.32 -1.44
C VAL A 168 -7.68 11.28 -2.95
N GLU A 169 -6.80 10.60 -3.65
CA GLU A 169 -6.73 10.63 -5.11
C GLU A 169 -6.75 9.23 -5.69
N ILE A 170 -7.60 8.98 -6.70
CA ILE A 170 -7.56 7.75 -7.47
C ILE A 170 -6.32 7.78 -8.37
N THR A 171 -5.40 6.86 -8.14
CA THR A 171 -4.16 6.73 -8.91
C THR A 171 -4.23 5.67 -9.99
N GLU A 172 -5.01 4.60 -9.76
CA GLU A 172 -5.16 3.51 -10.71
C GLU A 172 -6.60 3.00 -10.73
N ALA A 173 -7.04 2.51 -11.88
CA ALA A 173 -8.30 1.79 -12.04
C ALA A 173 -8.16 0.73 -13.14
N TRP A 174 -8.70 -0.48 -12.92
CA TRP A 174 -8.69 -1.54 -13.93
C TRP A 174 -9.77 -2.59 -13.65
N GLN A 175 -10.01 -3.43 -14.64
CA GLN A 175 -10.83 -4.62 -14.51
C GLN A 175 -9.98 -5.85 -14.82
N GLU A 176 -10.07 -6.86 -13.97
CA GLU A 176 -9.35 -8.12 -14.15
C GLU A 176 -10.13 -9.28 -13.54
N SER A 177 -10.20 -10.39 -14.25
CA SER A 177 -10.82 -11.64 -13.75
C SER A 177 -12.22 -11.47 -13.18
N GLY A 178 -13.03 -10.57 -13.79
CA GLY A 178 -14.41 -10.31 -13.37
C GLY A 178 -14.54 -9.41 -12.13
N GLN A 179 -13.48 -8.73 -11.76
CA GLN A 179 -13.43 -7.78 -10.65
C GLN A 179 -13.08 -6.38 -11.16
N ASP A 180 -13.68 -5.36 -10.55
CA ASP A 180 -13.26 -3.97 -10.61
C ASP A 180 -12.20 -3.73 -9.53
N TYR A 181 -11.17 -2.95 -9.88
CA TYR A 181 -10.13 -2.50 -8.95
C TYR A 181 -9.94 -0.99 -9.08
N VAL A 182 -9.81 -0.33 -7.93
CA VAL A 182 -9.46 1.10 -7.85
C VAL A 182 -8.46 1.29 -6.73
N THR A 183 -7.32 1.93 -7.04
CA THR A 183 -6.29 2.31 -6.06
C THR A 183 -6.41 3.80 -5.74
N VAL A 184 -6.40 4.11 -4.45
CA VAL A 184 -6.44 5.48 -3.91
C VAL A 184 -5.14 5.75 -3.18
N LEU A 185 -4.53 6.90 -3.46
CA LEU A 185 -3.46 7.48 -2.65
C LEU A 185 -4.08 8.30 -1.52
N PHE A 186 -3.82 7.89 -0.29
CA PHE A 186 -4.07 8.70 0.90
C PHE A 186 -2.83 9.47 1.30
N GLN A 187 -2.95 10.78 1.46
CA GLN A 187 -1.92 11.64 2.04
C GLN A 187 -2.49 12.34 3.26
N ALA A 188 -1.84 12.18 4.39
CA ALA A 188 -2.29 12.75 5.66
C ALA A 188 -1.11 13.22 6.51
N ASN A 189 -1.38 14.03 7.52
CA ASN A 189 -0.52 14.20 8.67
C ASN A 189 -1.25 13.62 9.88
N LEU A 190 -0.52 12.89 10.71
CA LEU A 190 -1.12 12.21 11.86
C LEU A 190 -0.05 11.96 12.94
N LEU A 191 -0.50 11.66 14.15
CA LEU A 191 0.35 11.10 15.20
C LEU A 191 0.33 9.58 15.03
N ASP A 192 1.51 8.98 14.88
CA ASP A 192 1.71 7.52 14.84
C ASP A 192 2.60 7.10 15.99
N TYR A 193 2.04 6.30 16.89
CA TYR A 193 2.76 5.83 18.06
C TYR A 193 2.18 4.53 18.59
N THR A 194 3.02 3.78 19.30
CA THR A 194 2.62 2.54 19.97
C THR A 194 2.74 2.69 21.47
N THR A 195 1.72 2.26 22.20
CA THR A 195 1.72 2.24 23.65
C THR A 195 1.67 0.82 24.18
N ASP A 196 2.00 0.65 25.46
CA ASP A 196 1.56 -0.50 26.25
C ASP A 196 0.09 -0.37 26.67
N GLU A 197 -0.43 -1.38 27.41
CA GLU A 197 -1.80 -1.39 27.93
C GLU A 197 -2.05 -0.29 29.00
N ALA A 198 -1.00 0.22 29.64
CA ALA A 198 -1.07 1.32 30.61
C ALA A 198 -1.05 2.70 29.92
N GLY A 199 -0.88 2.76 28.60
CA GLY A 199 -0.83 3.99 27.82
C GLY A 199 0.56 4.63 27.73
N LYS A 200 1.62 3.99 28.22
CA LYS A 200 2.98 4.48 28.09
C LYS A 200 3.44 4.32 26.64
N VAL A 201 3.95 5.40 26.04
CA VAL A 201 4.51 5.38 24.68
C VAL A 201 5.78 4.53 24.65
N LEU A 202 5.79 3.53 23.77
CA LEU A 202 6.90 2.60 23.54
C LEU A 202 7.70 2.96 22.30
N SER A 203 7.02 3.46 21.26
CA SER A 203 7.65 3.91 20.00
C SER A 203 6.78 4.94 19.31
N GLY A 204 7.36 5.73 18.39
CA GLY A 204 6.70 6.84 17.72
C GLY A 204 6.58 8.07 18.62
N SER A 205 5.64 8.97 18.29
CA SER A 205 5.39 10.20 19.05
C SER A 205 3.90 10.54 19.12
N ASP A 206 3.40 10.80 20.31
CA ASP A 206 2.05 11.28 20.59
C ASP A 206 1.92 12.81 20.50
N THR A 207 3.01 13.50 20.17
CA THR A 207 3.05 14.98 20.09
C THR A 207 3.61 15.51 18.76
N VAL A 208 4.44 14.73 18.05
CA VAL A 208 5.08 15.15 16.80
C VAL A 208 4.40 14.45 15.61
N PRO A 209 3.66 15.20 14.76
CA PRO A 209 3.01 14.62 13.60
C PRO A 209 4.02 14.13 12.56
N VAL A 210 3.67 13.04 11.90
CA VAL A 210 4.40 12.49 10.76
C VAL A 210 3.58 12.61 9.48
N LYS A 211 4.26 12.59 8.33
CA LYS A 211 3.61 12.44 7.03
C LYS A 211 3.22 10.97 6.85
N PHE A 212 2.00 10.78 6.39
CA PHE A 212 1.43 9.48 6.08
C PHE A 212 1.07 9.45 4.60
N GLU A 213 1.55 8.44 3.90
CA GLU A 213 1.23 8.20 2.50
C GLU A 213 1.03 6.70 2.29
N GLU A 214 -0.12 6.30 1.77
CA GLU A 214 -0.43 4.91 1.47
C GLU A 214 -1.31 4.80 0.23
N PHE A 215 -1.08 3.73 -0.54
CA PHE A 215 -1.95 3.31 -1.64
C PHE A 215 -2.88 2.21 -1.14
N TRP A 216 -4.17 2.46 -1.22
CA TRP A 216 -5.22 1.53 -0.82
C TRP A 216 -5.97 1.03 -2.06
N THR A 217 -5.89 -0.27 -2.33
CA THR A 217 -6.58 -0.89 -3.45
C THR A 217 -7.88 -1.51 -2.99
N PHE A 218 -8.97 -1.05 -3.57
CA PHE A 218 -10.32 -1.60 -3.36
C PHE A 218 -10.73 -2.47 -4.54
N THR A 219 -11.55 -3.49 -4.27
CA THR A 219 -12.10 -4.39 -5.27
C THR A 219 -13.57 -4.67 -5.03
N ARG A 220 -14.28 -5.02 -6.11
CA ARG A 220 -15.63 -5.57 -6.08
C ARG A 220 -15.87 -6.42 -7.35
N PRO A 221 -16.87 -7.31 -7.40
CA PRO A 221 -17.33 -7.88 -8.66
C PRO A 221 -17.70 -6.78 -9.67
N VAL A 222 -17.44 -7.02 -10.95
CA VAL A 222 -17.78 -6.07 -12.02
C VAL A 222 -19.27 -5.70 -11.97
N GLY A 223 -19.57 -4.40 -11.97
CA GLY A 223 -20.90 -3.85 -11.85
C GLY A 223 -21.19 -3.26 -10.46
N PRO A 224 -22.46 -2.88 -10.19
CA PRO A 224 -22.84 -2.29 -8.91
C PRO A 224 -22.58 -3.24 -7.75
N GLY A 225 -22.01 -2.71 -6.66
CA GLY A 225 -21.72 -3.52 -5.47
C GLY A 225 -20.86 -2.78 -4.46
N ALA A 226 -20.71 -3.37 -3.27
CA ALA A 226 -19.89 -2.82 -2.21
C ALA A 226 -18.40 -3.02 -2.52
N TRP A 227 -17.62 -1.96 -2.35
CA TRP A 227 -16.17 -1.99 -2.43
C TRP A 227 -15.57 -2.59 -1.16
N ARG A 228 -14.54 -3.41 -1.32
CA ARG A 228 -13.77 -4.00 -0.22
C ARG A 228 -12.29 -3.74 -0.43
N LEU A 229 -11.60 -3.41 0.65
CA LEU A 229 -10.15 -3.22 0.66
C LEU A 229 -9.46 -4.56 0.43
N SER A 230 -8.59 -4.63 -0.57
CA SER A 230 -7.85 -5.84 -0.95
C SER A 230 -6.34 -5.72 -0.78
N ALA A 231 -5.80 -4.49 -0.74
CA ALA A 231 -4.37 -4.26 -0.51
C ALA A 231 -4.11 -2.88 0.07
N ILE A 232 -3.03 -2.77 0.85
CA ILE A 232 -2.44 -1.51 1.31
C ILE A 232 -0.95 -1.57 0.95
N GLN A 233 -0.41 -0.47 0.40
CA GLN A 233 0.99 -0.35 0.00
C GLN A 233 1.53 1.02 0.40
N GLN A 234 2.82 1.06 0.75
CA GLN A 234 3.53 2.32 0.96
C GLN A 234 4.23 2.77 -0.33
N PRO A 235 4.45 4.09 -0.52
CA PRO A 235 5.34 4.57 -1.55
C PRO A 235 6.72 3.95 -1.38
N GLY A 236 7.32 3.50 -2.51
CA GLY A 236 8.67 2.92 -2.54
C GLY A 236 9.75 3.99 -2.46
#